data_40e85c2d38b2a17f520c400d570cdf4b
#
_entry.id   40e85c2d38b2a17f520c400d570cdf4b
#
_cell.length_a   1.000
_cell.length_b   1.000
_cell.length_c   1.000
_cell.angle_alpha   90.00
_cell.angle_beta   90.00
_cell.angle_gamma   90.00
#
_symmetry.space_group_name_H-M   'P 1'
#
loop_
_entity.id
_entity.type
_entity.pdbx_description
1 polymer ?
#
loop_
_entity_poly.entity_id
_entity_poly.type
_entity_poly.pdbx_seq_one_letter_code
_entity_poly.pdbx_strand_id
1 'polypeptide(L)'
;MTSQPLAADPDAGTAAGVQRPADAGTVRRRRRRVGGEPSTVLTVALLACAAYFLLPLAWLVIASTKSNADLFSTFGLWFADIDIAKNLRDVVTFQDGIYLSWMGNTIFYAVVSGVGAAALATGAGYAFAKLHFPGGNALFAIVLGAIMVPLTALAIPTYLLFSKVGLTDTPWAVILPSLVSPFGVYLMRVYAAGAIPDSLLEAARVDGANEFRIFFSVALRLLAPGFVTVLLFALVATWNNYFLPLIMLNSPEYFPLTVGLAQWQATSAAGSGSQALFSMVITGSLVSLIPLVVAFLFLQRYWQSGLATGGVKQ
;
A
#
# COMPACT_ATOMS: atom_id res chain seq x y z
N MET A 1 -21.63 83.55 29.59
CA MET A 1 -22.47 84.43 28.74
C MET A 1 -23.21 83.52 27.80
N THR A 2 -24.45 83.42 28.11
CA THR A 2 -25.67 83.61 27.37
C THR A 2 -25.94 82.50 26.34
N SER A 3 -26.83 81.65 26.68
CA SER A 3 -28.32 81.70 26.64
C SER A 3 -28.83 81.06 25.33
N GLN A 4 -29.40 79.83 25.42
CA GLN A 4 -30.83 79.52 25.28
C GLN A 4 -31.64 80.21 24.14
N PRO A 5 -32.81 79.71 23.78
CA PRO A 5 -33.36 78.39 23.43
C PRO A 5 -34.41 78.49 22.27
N LEU A 6 -35.36 77.53 22.24
CA LEU A 6 -36.67 77.46 21.57
C LEU A 6 -36.69 76.92 20.15
N ALA A 7 -37.66 76.22 19.70
CA ALA A 7 -38.96 75.78 20.23
C ALA A 7 -39.40 74.51 19.53
N ALA A 8 -40.27 73.81 20.21
CA ALA A 8 -41.05 72.69 19.66
C ALA A 8 -42.17 73.26 18.75
N ASP A 9 -42.59 72.45 17.78
CA ASP A 9 -43.97 72.47 17.35
C ASP A 9 -44.39 71.04 16.85
N PRO A 10 -45.63 70.66 17.18
CA PRO A 10 -46.14 69.32 17.01
C PRO A 10 -47.01 69.22 15.74
N ASP A 11 -47.46 68.05 15.49
CA ASP A 11 -48.49 67.57 14.59
C ASP A 11 -48.14 67.29 13.13
N ALA A 12 -48.19 65.97 12.88
CA ALA A 12 -49.16 65.38 11.98
C ALA A 12 -48.87 63.90 11.75
N GLY A 13 -49.75 63.11 12.28
CA GLY A 13 -49.76 61.66 12.01
C GLY A 13 -50.00 61.34 10.55
N THR A 14 -49.36 60.35 10.07
CA THR A 14 -49.90 59.59 8.97
C THR A 14 -49.35 58.16 9.03
N ALA A 15 -50.26 57.22 8.94
CA ALA A 15 -50.10 55.79 9.00
C ALA A 15 -48.96 55.26 8.11
N ALA A 16 -47.95 54.72 8.70
CA ALA A 16 -46.98 53.92 7.97
C ALA A 16 -47.47 52.46 7.82
N GLY A 17 -47.81 52.14 6.61
CA GLY A 17 -48.16 50.78 6.22
C GLY A 17 -47.05 49.85 6.53
N VAL A 18 -47.43 48.79 7.20
CA VAL A 18 -46.58 47.59 7.43
C VAL A 18 -46.28 46.98 6.04
N GLN A 19 -45.12 47.27 5.50
CA GLN A 19 -44.58 46.51 4.37
C GLN A 19 -44.18 45.11 4.88
N ARG A 20 -44.98 44.10 4.48
CA ARG A 20 -44.60 42.70 4.57
C ARG A 20 -43.29 42.52 3.80
N PRO A 21 -42.29 41.80 4.35
CA PRO A 21 -41.10 41.41 3.58
C PRO A 21 -41.57 40.50 2.43
N ALA A 22 -41.25 40.95 1.23
CA ALA A 22 -41.45 40.20 0.01
C ALA A 22 -40.76 38.82 0.12
N ASP A 23 -41.48 37.82 -0.36
CA ASP A 23 -41.09 36.44 -0.63
C ASP A 23 -39.58 36.24 -0.69
N ALA A 24 -39.06 35.55 0.32
CA ALA A 24 -37.77 34.89 0.22
C ALA A 24 -37.90 33.78 -0.83
N GLY A 25 -37.67 34.14 -2.08
CA GLY A 25 -37.56 33.22 -3.19
C GLY A 25 -36.65 32.08 -2.76
N THR A 26 -37.21 30.89 -2.60
CA THR A 26 -36.49 29.67 -2.40
C THR A 26 -35.49 29.52 -3.55
N VAL A 27 -34.24 29.93 -3.29
CA VAL A 27 -33.11 29.59 -4.16
C VAL A 27 -33.02 28.08 -4.14
N ARG A 28 -33.76 27.44 -5.05
CA ARG A 28 -33.58 26.04 -5.41
C ARG A 28 -32.12 25.91 -5.82
N ARG A 29 -31.25 25.55 -4.86
CA ARG A 29 -29.91 25.06 -5.14
C ARG A 29 -30.08 23.91 -6.13
N ARG A 30 -29.98 24.22 -7.40
CA ARG A 30 -29.82 23.26 -8.48
C ARG A 30 -28.57 22.48 -8.12
N ARG A 31 -28.74 21.33 -7.43
CA ARG A 31 -27.69 20.32 -7.37
C ARG A 31 -27.33 20.04 -8.83
N ARG A 32 -26.29 20.69 -9.31
CA ARG A 32 -25.61 20.23 -10.53
C ARG A 32 -25.29 18.76 -10.28
N ARG A 33 -26.10 17.90 -10.87
CA ARG A 33 -25.70 16.54 -11.10
C ARG A 33 -24.42 16.66 -11.94
N VAL A 34 -23.27 16.47 -11.31
CA VAL A 34 -22.01 16.14 -11.96
C VAL A 34 -22.14 14.68 -12.38
N GLY A 35 -23.07 14.45 -13.30
CA GLY A 35 -23.26 13.22 -14.03
C GLY A 35 -23.14 13.64 -15.48
N GLY A 36 -21.92 13.87 -15.96
CA GLY A 36 -21.67 13.82 -17.39
C GLY A 36 -22.14 12.46 -17.86
N GLU A 37 -22.91 12.43 -18.96
CA GLU A 37 -23.26 11.19 -19.62
C GLU A 37 -21.98 10.36 -19.81
N PRO A 38 -22.00 9.05 -19.53
CA PRO A 38 -20.80 8.23 -19.67
C PRO A 38 -20.32 8.38 -21.11
N SER A 39 -19.17 9.02 -21.29
CA SER A 39 -18.55 9.15 -22.59
C SER A 39 -18.25 7.75 -23.12
N THR A 40 -18.92 7.33 -24.18
CA THR A 40 -18.69 6.00 -24.81
C THR A 40 -17.21 5.78 -25.10
N VAL A 41 -16.50 6.83 -25.53
CA VAL A 41 -15.06 6.80 -25.78
C VAL A 41 -14.27 6.48 -24.52
N LEU A 42 -14.60 7.13 -23.39
CA LEU A 42 -13.95 6.89 -22.11
C LEU A 42 -14.21 5.45 -21.62
N THR A 43 -15.47 4.99 -21.74
CA THR A 43 -15.85 3.63 -21.35
C THR A 43 -15.10 2.58 -22.18
N VAL A 44 -15.03 2.76 -23.50
CA VAL A 44 -14.27 1.85 -24.40
C VAL A 44 -12.78 1.87 -24.05
N ALA A 45 -12.20 3.05 -23.82
CA ALA A 45 -10.80 3.17 -23.42
C ALA A 45 -10.51 2.46 -22.09
N LEU A 46 -11.39 2.62 -21.09
CA LEU A 46 -11.26 1.93 -19.80
C LEU A 46 -11.39 0.41 -19.94
N LEU A 47 -12.33 -0.08 -20.75
CA LEU A 47 -12.49 -1.51 -21.01
C LEU A 47 -11.27 -2.09 -21.77
N ALA A 48 -10.73 -1.36 -22.73
CA ALA A 48 -9.51 -1.78 -23.43
C ALA A 48 -8.31 -1.85 -22.47
N CYS A 49 -8.13 -0.85 -21.61
CA CYS A 49 -7.10 -0.88 -20.57
C CYS A 49 -7.31 -2.07 -19.62
N ALA A 50 -8.54 -2.30 -19.15
CA ALA A 50 -8.86 -3.41 -18.26
C ALA A 50 -8.54 -4.76 -18.93
N ALA A 51 -8.95 -4.95 -20.19
CA ALA A 51 -8.65 -6.16 -20.96
C ALA A 51 -7.14 -6.37 -21.09
N TYR A 52 -6.39 -5.32 -21.41
CA TYR A 52 -4.93 -5.37 -21.52
C TYR A 52 -4.26 -5.84 -20.22
N PHE A 53 -4.66 -5.27 -19.07
CA PHE A 53 -4.10 -5.66 -17.77
C PHE A 53 -4.56 -7.03 -17.26
N LEU A 54 -5.77 -7.48 -17.65
CA LEU A 54 -6.29 -8.79 -17.28
C LEU A 54 -5.79 -9.92 -18.17
N LEU A 55 -5.30 -9.63 -19.39
CA LEU A 55 -4.84 -10.63 -20.33
C LEU A 55 -3.72 -11.54 -19.78
N PRO A 56 -2.65 -11.03 -19.13
CA PRO A 56 -1.64 -11.89 -18.53
C PRO A 56 -2.20 -12.79 -17.42
N LEU A 57 -3.15 -12.30 -16.62
CA LEU A 57 -3.80 -13.08 -15.57
C LEU A 57 -4.69 -14.17 -16.17
N ALA A 58 -5.46 -13.85 -17.21
CA ALA A 58 -6.26 -14.82 -17.93
C ALA A 58 -5.38 -15.91 -18.53
N TRP A 59 -4.25 -15.51 -19.17
CA TRP A 59 -3.27 -16.48 -19.66
C TRP A 59 -2.73 -17.37 -18.56
N LEU A 60 -2.36 -16.81 -17.40
CA LEU A 60 -1.85 -17.57 -16.26
C LEU A 60 -2.86 -18.60 -15.76
N VAL A 61 -4.15 -18.23 -15.68
CA VAL A 61 -5.24 -19.15 -15.32
C VAL A 61 -5.38 -20.26 -16.35
N ILE A 62 -5.41 -19.94 -17.64
CA ILE A 62 -5.53 -20.93 -18.72
C ILE A 62 -4.30 -21.87 -18.73
N ALA A 63 -3.11 -21.31 -18.65
CA ALA A 63 -1.86 -22.06 -18.67
C ALA A 63 -1.71 -22.99 -17.46
N SER A 64 -2.19 -22.59 -16.27
CA SER A 64 -2.16 -23.45 -15.08
C SER A 64 -3.04 -24.70 -15.18
N THR A 65 -4.00 -24.72 -16.12
CA THR A 65 -4.83 -25.92 -16.37
C THR A 65 -4.17 -26.93 -17.30
N LYS A 66 -3.07 -26.57 -17.99
CA LYS A 66 -2.45 -27.39 -19.02
C LYS A 66 -1.37 -28.31 -18.47
N SER A 67 -1.19 -29.46 -19.14
CA SER A 67 -0.01 -30.29 -18.95
C SER A 67 1.26 -29.60 -19.49
N ASN A 68 2.44 -30.10 -19.13
CA ASN A 68 3.70 -29.61 -19.72
C ASN A 68 3.73 -29.75 -21.25
N ALA A 69 3.16 -30.82 -21.81
CA ALA A 69 3.11 -31.05 -23.25
C ALA A 69 2.20 -30.02 -23.94
N ASP A 70 1.02 -29.79 -23.37
CA ASP A 70 0.01 -28.88 -23.93
C ASP A 70 0.42 -27.41 -23.85
N LEU A 71 1.26 -27.03 -22.90
CA LEU A 71 1.78 -25.67 -22.82
C LEU A 71 2.52 -25.24 -24.08
N PHE A 72 3.19 -26.19 -24.77
CA PHE A 72 4.01 -25.93 -25.96
C PHE A 72 3.35 -26.37 -27.26
N SER A 73 2.35 -27.28 -27.23
CA SER A 73 1.72 -27.85 -28.42
C SER A 73 0.37 -27.24 -28.76
N THR A 74 -0.26 -26.51 -27.83
CA THR A 74 -1.61 -25.97 -28.02
C THR A 74 -1.64 -24.44 -28.02
N PHE A 75 -2.76 -23.85 -28.50
CA PHE A 75 -2.90 -22.40 -28.53
C PHE A 75 -2.87 -21.80 -27.12
N GLY A 76 -1.98 -20.82 -26.88
CA GLY A 76 -1.66 -20.30 -25.55
C GLY A 76 -2.83 -19.63 -24.81
N LEU A 77 -3.79 -19.04 -25.53
CA LEU A 77 -4.92 -18.31 -24.93
C LEU A 77 -6.22 -19.13 -24.91
N TRP A 78 -6.16 -20.45 -25.08
CA TRP A 78 -7.31 -21.33 -24.99
C TRP A 78 -7.01 -22.58 -24.17
N PHE A 79 -8.02 -23.17 -23.57
CA PHE A 79 -7.89 -24.40 -22.80
C PHE A 79 -7.49 -25.60 -23.66
N ALA A 80 -6.79 -26.55 -23.07
CA ALA A 80 -6.55 -27.90 -23.58
C ALA A 80 -7.19 -28.90 -22.61
N ASP A 81 -6.61 -30.08 -22.42
CA ASP A 81 -7.03 -30.98 -21.37
C ASP A 81 -6.82 -30.33 -19.99
N ILE A 82 -7.82 -30.49 -19.12
CA ILE A 82 -7.83 -29.78 -17.83
C ILE A 82 -7.14 -30.63 -16.77
N ASP A 83 -5.87 -30.32 -16.49
CA ASP A 83 -5.00 -31.01 -15.52
C ASP A 83 -4.80 -30.23 -14.21
N ILE A 84 -5.61 -29.21 -13.92
CA ILE A 84 -5.38 -28.31 -12.77
C ILE A 84 -5.27 -29.06 -11.43
N ALA A 85 -6.07 -30.11 -11.20
CA ALA A 85 -6.05 -30.89 -9.97
C ALA A 85 -4.73 -31.65 -9.81
N LYS A 86 -4.21 -32.19 -10.92
CA LYS A 86 -2.89 -32.84 -10.96
C LYS A 86 -1.79 -31.83 -10.72
N ASN A 87 -1.79 -30.72 -11.44
CA ASN A 87 -0.79 -29.67 -11.30
C ASN A 87 -0.74 -29.10 -9.87
N LEU A 88 -1.89 -28.90 -9.23
CA LEU A 88 -1.95 -28.47 -7.82
C LEU A 88 -1.37 -29.52 -6.87
N ARG A 89 -1.70 -30.80 -7.09
CA ARG A 89 -1.12 -31.89 -6.30
C ARG A 89 0.40 -31.91 -6.48
N ASP A 90 0.88 -31.85 -7.71
CA ASP A 90 2.31 -31.89 -8.02
C ASP A 90 3.05 -30.72 -7.34
N VAL A 91 2.50 -29.50 -7.38
CA VAL A 91 3.05 -28.32 -6.69
C VAL A 91 3.19 -28.55 -5.19
N VAL A 92 2.19 -29.14 -4.53
CA VAL A 92 2.20 -29.27 -3.06
C VAL A 92 2.89 -30.52 -2.56
N THR A 93 3.19 -31.51 -3.43
CA THR A 93 3.84 -32.77 -3.03
C THR A 93 5.28 -32.89 -3.53
N PHE A 94 5.67 -32.12 -4.53
CA PHE A 94 7.01 -32.16 -5.09
C PHE A 94 8.08 -31.81 -4.04
N GLN A 95 9.18 -32.60 -4.02
CA GLN A 95 10.27 -32.42 -3.06
C GLN A 95 9.77 -32.29 -1.60
N ASP A 96 8.97 -33.25 -1.17
CA ASP A 96 8.41 -33.31 0.19
C ASP A 96 7.58 -32.06 0.57
N GLY A 97 6.97 -31.40 -0.44
CA GLY A 97 6.11 -30.23 -0.21
C GLY A 97 6.85 -28.93 0.03
N ILE A 98 8.06 -28.78 -0.49
CA ILE A 98 8.92 -27.61 -0.30
C ILE A 98 8.21 -26.29 -0.70
N TYR A 99 7.29 -26.33 -1.65
CA TYR A 99 6.48 -25.18 -2.05
C TYR A 99 5.71 -24.56 -0.86
N LEU A 100 5.18 -25.39 0.03
CA LEU A 100 4.46 -24.94 1.22
C LEU A 100 5.40 -24.23 2.21
N SER A 101 6.65 -24.68 2.32
CA SER A 101 7.67 -23.99 3.11
C SER A 101 7.98 -22.61 2.51
N TRP A 102 8.15 -22.52 1.19
CA TRP A 102 8.37 -21.23 0.50
C TRP A 102 7.19 -20.28 0.65
N MET A 103 5.96 -20.81 0.58
CA MET A 103 4.74 -20.01 0.82
C MET A 103 4.73 -19.49 2.27
N GLY A 104 4.99 -20.35 3.24
CA GLY A 104 5.08 -19.99 4.65
C GLY A 104 6.13 -18.91 4.91
N ASN A 105 7.34 -19.08 4.34
CA ASN A 105 8.42 -18.09 4.42
C ASN A 105 8.01 -16.76 3.82
N THR A 106 7.40 -16.78 2.62
CA THR A 106 6.95 -15.54 1.96
C THR A 106 5.94 -14.78 2.80
N ILE A 107 4.94 -15.49 3.35
CA ILE A 107 3.94 -14.91 4.26
C ILE A 107 4.63 -14.33 5.50
N PHE A 108 5.51 -15.10 6.13
CA PHE A 108 6.24 -14.68 7.33
C PHE A 108 7.09 -13.44 7.07
N TYR A 109 7.91 -13.45 6.01
CA TYR A 109 8.74 -12.31 5.64
C TYR A 109 7.90 -11.07 5.32
N ALA A 110 6.85 -11.23 4.51
CA ALA A 110 6.00 -10.11 4.11
C ALA A 110 5.24 -9.50 5.29
N VAL A 111 4.69 -10.34 6.20
CA VAL A 111 3.92 -9.86 7.35
C VAL A 111 4.84 -9.19 8.37
N VAL A 112 5.93 -9.85 8.76
CA VAL A 112 6.85 -9.31 9.77
C VAL A 112 7.52 -8.03 9.29
N SER A 113 8.04 -8.04 8.04
CA SER A 113 8.65 -6.84 7.45
C SER A 113 7.63 -5.73 7.21
N GLY A 114 6.45 -6.08 6.70
CA GLY A 114 5.39 -5.11 6.41
C GLY A 114 4.91 -4.38 7.67
N VAL A 115 4.58 -5.13 8.73
CA VAL A 115 4.16 -4.57 10.02
C VAL A 115 5.28 -3.76 10.66
N GLY A 116 6.49 -4.31 10.67
CA GLY A 116 7.66 -3.62 11.24
C GLY A 116 8.00 -2.34 10.50
N ALA A 117 8.05 -2.36 9.16
CA ALA A 117 8.31 -1.18 8.35
C ALA A 117 7.22 -0.11 8.52
N ALA A 118 5.94 -0.51 8.57
CA ALA A 118 4.84 0.42 8.80
C ALA A 118 4.90 1.05 10.20
N ALA A 119 5.24 0.26 11.23
CA ALA A 119 5.39 0.77 12.60
C ALA A 119 6.55 1.77 12.71
N LEU A 120 7.72 1.41 12.19
CA LEU A 120 8.90 2.29 12.17
C LEU A 120 8.65 3.56 11.37
N ALA A 121 8.06 3.44 10.18
CA ALA A 121 7.73 4.56 9.33
C ALA A 121 6.70 5.50 9.97
N THR A 122 5.72 4.95 10.68
CA THR A 122 4.69 5.74 11.39
C THR A 122 5.30 6.52 12.54
N GLY A 123 6.13 5.88 13.36
CA GLY A 123 6.83 6.56 14.45
C GLY A 123 7.76 7.65 13.95
N ALA A 124 8.60 7.35 12.95
CA ALA A 124 9.52 8.31 12.37
C ALA A 124 8.78 9.46 11.66
N GLY A 125 7.76 9.14 10.85
CA GLY A 125 6.96 10.13 10.15
C GLY A 125 6.24 11.09 11.09
N TYR A 126 5.66 10.56 12.18
CA TYR A 126 5.08 11.39 13.25
C TYR A 126 6.12 12.31 13.88
N ALA A 127 7.28 11.77 14.25
CA ALA A 127 8.33 12.55 14.86
C ALA A 127 8.79 13.70 13.94
N PHE A 128 9.02 13.44 12.67
CA PHE A 128 9.39 14.47 11.69
C PHE A 128 8.28 15.48 11.39
N ALA A 129 7.00 15.14 11.61
CA ALA A 129 5.88 16.02 11.35
C ALA A 129 5.50 16.89 12.55
N LYS A 130 5.62 16.37 13.77
CA LYS A 130 4.97 16.94 14.96
C LYS A 130 5.93 17.24 16.11
N LEU A 131 7.13 16.67 16.10
CA LEU A 131 8.14 16.94 17.13
C LEU A 131 9.20 17.89 16.61
N HIS A 132 9.58 18.86 17.44
CA HIS A 132 10.66 19.79 17.15
C HIS A 132 11.92 19.29 17.84
N PHE A 133 12.91 18.85 17.05
CA PHE A 133 14.20 18.41 17.56
C PHE A 133 15.35 18.90 16.68
N PRO A 134 16.54 19.16 17.28
CA PRO A 134 17.69 19.64 16.52
C PRO A 134 18.12 18.63 15.45
N GLY A 135 18.39 19.12 14.25
CA GLY A 135 18.81 18.28 13.13
C GLY A 135 17.68 17.55 12.37
N GLY A 136 16.40 17.70 12.78
CA GLY A 136 15.27 17.01 12.16
C GLY A 136 15.16 17.20 10.65
N ASN A 137 15.39 18.43 10.16
CA ASN A 137 15.36 18.73 8.72
C ASN A 137 16.51 18.05 7.96
N ALA A 138 17.72 18.02 8.54
CA ALA A 138 18.87 17.35 7.93
C ALA A 138 18.66 15.84 7.87
N LEU A 139 18.20 15.22 8.96
CA LEU A 139 17.88 13.80 8.99
C LEU A 139 16.77 13.45 7.99
N PHE A 140 15.76 14.29 7.87
CA PHE A 140 14.70 14.04 6.87
C PHE A 140 15.23 14.18 5.44
N ALA A 141 16.14 15.13 5.17
CA ALA A 141 16.79 15.24 3.87
C ALA A 141 17.61 13.99 3.53
N ILE A 142 18.29 13.37 4.52
CA ILE A 142 18.96 12.06 4.35
C ILE A 142 17.94 10.96 3.99
N VAL A 143 16.81 10.91 4.67
CA VAL A 143 15.74 9.94 4.35
C VAL A 143 15.24 10.13 2.92
N LEU A 144 15.05 11.38 2.46
CA LEU A 144 14.66 11.66 1.08
C LEU A 144 15.75 11.24 0.09
N GLY A 145 17.02 11.51 0.40
CA GLY A 145 18.15 11.05 -0.40
C GLY A 145 18.21 9.52 -0.51
N ALA A 146 17.87 8.80 0.57
CA ALA A 146 17.86 7.34 0.58
C ALA A 146 16.81 6.74 -0.38
N ILE A 147 15.71 7.45 -0.68
CA ILE A 147 14.71 6.99 -1.67
C ILE A 147 15.31 6.90 -3.08
N MET A 148 16.31 7.73 -3.38
CA MET A 148 16.94 7.78 -4.70
C MET A 148 17.97 6.65 -4.91
N VAL A 149 18.37 5.96 -3.84
CA VAL A 149 19.37 4.89 -3.94
C VAL A 149 18.69 3.60 -4.42
N PRO A 150 19.13 3.01 -5.55
CA PRO A 150 18.58 1.74 -6.01
C PRO A 150 18.83 0.62 -4.98
N LEU A 151 17.79 -0.07 -4.54
CA LEU A 151 17.91 -1.17 -3.56
C LEU A 151 18.84 -2.29 -4.05
N THR A 152 18.85 -2.55 -5.36
CA THR A 152 19.73 -3.54 -5.98
C THR A 152 21.22 -3.18 -5.83
N ALA A 153 21.56 -1.89 -5.84
CA ALA A 153 22.94 -1.44 -5.63
C ALA A 153 23.43 -1.69 -4.19
N LEU A 154 22.50 -1.72 -3.23
CA LEU A 154 22.81 -1.99 -1.83
C LEU A 154 22.94 -3.49 -1.50
N ALA A 155 22.57 -4.39 -2.41
CA ALA A 155 22.50 -5.82 -2.10
C ALA A 155 23.89 -6.41 -1.75
N ILE A 156 24.93 -6.11 -2.53
CA ILE A 156 26.30 -6.58 -2.26
C ILE A 156 26.86 -6.00 -0.95
N PRO A 157 26.82 -4.67 -0.70
CA PRO A 157 27.25 -4.11 0.58
C PRO A 157 26.49 -4.72 1.77
N THR A 158 25.19 -4.92 1.65
CA THR A 158 24.37 -5.54 2.70
C THR A 158 24.76 -6.99 2.92
N TYR A 159 24.99 -7.77 1.86
CA TYR A 159 25.50 -9.14 1.96
C TYR A 159 26.84 -9.21 2.73
N LEU A 160 27.80 -8.35 2.37
CA LEU A 160 29.10 -8.33 3.04
C LEU A 160 28.99 -7.96 4.53
N LEU A 161 28.07 -7.06 4.88
CA LEU A 161 27.80 -6.72 6.27
C LEU A 161 27.20 -7.91 7.03
N PHE A 162 26.16 -8.54 6.47
CA PHE A 162 25.44 -9.65 7.08
C PHE A 162 26.33 -10.90 7.19
N SER A 163 27.17 -11.15 6.21
CA SER A 163 28.16 -12.24 6.24
C SER A 163 29.13 -12.10 7.40
N LYS A 164 29.60 -10.87 7.70
CA LYS A 164 30.53 -10.63 8.82
C LYS A 164 29.90 -10.91 10.20
N VAL A 165 28.58 -10.75 10.32
CA VAL A 165 27.86 -10.96 11.59
C VAL A 165 27.11 -12.32 11.62
N GLY A 166 27.30 -13.18 10.62
CA GLY A 166 26.70 -14.51 10.57
C GLY A 166 25.19 -14.52 10.36
N LEU A 167 24.61 -13.48 9.75
CA LEU A 167 23.17 -13.37 9.50
C LEU A 167 22.75 -13.78 8.09
N THR A 168 23.69 -14.06 7.18
CA THR A 168 23.37 -14.66 5.86
C THR A 168 22.77 -16.04 6.03
N ASP A 169 21.96 -16.47 5.07
CA ASP A 169 21.25 -17.76 5.07
C ASP A 169 20.33 -17.95 6.29
N THR A 170 19.70 -16.87 6.72
CA THR A 170 18.69 -16.87 7.79
C THR A 170 17.48 -16.03 7.39
N PRO A 171 16.31 -16.21 8.00
CA PRO A 171 15.15 -15.34 7.80
C PRO A 171 15.44 -13.85 8.03
N TRP A 172 16.35 -13.53 8.94
CA TRP A 172 16.73 -12.17 9.31
C TRP A 172 17.47 -11.44 8.19
N ALA A 173 18.14 -12.21 7.30
CA ALA A 173 18.79 -11.64 6.12
C ALA A 173 17.81 -10.94 5.16
N VAL A 174 16.55 -11.37 5.16
CA VAL A 174 15.47 -10.78 4.36
C VAL A 174 14.67 -9.77 5.18
N ILE A 175 14.35 -10.08 6.42
CA ILE A 175 13.47 -9.27 7.27
C ILE A 175 14.12 -7.94 7.63
N LEU A 176 15.35 -7.94 8.16
CA LEU A 176 15.97 -6.72 8.69
C LEU A 176 16.15 -5.60 7.64
N PRO A 177 16.65 -5.88 6.42
CA PRO A 177 16.70 -4.84 5.38
C PRO A 177 15.32 -4.37 4.95
N SER A 178 14.33 -5.26 4.95
CA SER A 178 12.95 -4.95 4.54
C SER A 178 12.17 -4.11 5.57
N LEU A 179 12.66 -3.98 6.81
CA LEU A 179 12.10 -3.07 7.82
C LEU A 179 12.35 -1.60 7.46
N VAL A 180 13.37 -1.31 6.66
CA VAL A 180 13.76 0.07 6.33
C VAL A 180 12.94 0.55 5.12
N SER A 181 12.05 1.51 5.36
CA SER A 181 11.17 2.07 4.32
C SER A 181 11.26 3.60 4.29
N PRO A 182 12.25 4.21 3.60
CA PRO A 182 12.37 5.66 3.48
C PRO A 182 11.13 6.31 2.85
N PHE A 183 10.56 5.67 1.83
CA PHE A 183 9.29 6.10 1.23
C PHE A 183 8.12 6.06 2.23
N GLY A 184 8.07 5.02 3.07
CA GLY A 184 7.07 4.93 4.14
C GLY A 184 7.18 6.07 5.14
N VAL A 185 8.41 6.43 5.55
CA VAL A 185 8.67 7.57 6.45
C VAL A 185 8.20 8.89 5.82
N TYR A 186 8.53 9.12 4.55
CA TYR A 186 8.08 10.29 3.79
C TYR A 186 6.55 10.36 3.75
N LEU A 187 5.89 9.27 3.38
CA LEU A 187 4.43 9.19 3.28
C LEU A 187 3.79 9.47 4.64
N MET A 188 4.28 8.85 5.70
CA MET A 188 3.74 9.05 7.05
C MET A 188 3.97 10.46 7.58
N ARG A 189 5.10 11.10 7.26
CA ARG A 189 5.31 12.51 7.61
C ARG A 189 4.28 13.42 6.94
N VAL A 190 4.06 13.26 5.63
CA VAL A 190 3.05 14.05 4.89
C VAL A 190 1.66 13.80 5.44
N TYR A 191 1.33 12.54 5.70
CA TYR A 191 0.04 12.17 6.25
C TYR A 191 -0.17 12.72 7.66
N ALA A 192 0.80 12.59 8.56
CA ALA A 192 0.74 13.09 9.93
C ALA A 192 0.61 14.62 10.00
N ALA A 193 1.28 15.33 9.10
CA ALA A 193 1.17 16.79 9.03
C ALA A 193 -0.28 17.26 8.75
N GLY A 194 -1.01 16.53 7.90
CA GLY A 194 -2.37 16.88 7.53
C GLY A 194 -3.47 16.27 8.41
N ALA A 195 -3.23 15.06 8.96
CA ALA A 195 -4.24 14.29 9.68
C ALA A 195 -4.34 14.64 11.18
N ILE A 196 -3.29 15.22 11.77
CA ILE A 196 -3.25 15.54 13.21
C ILE A 196 -3.23 17.06 13.40
N PRO A 197 -4.31 17.67 13.93
CA PRO A 197 -4.30 19.08 14.32
C PRO A 197 -3.34 19.32 15.49
N ASP A 198 -2.54 20.39 15.43
CA ASP A 198 -1.59 20.72 16.50
C ASP A 198 -2.31 21.08 17.80
N SER A 199 -3.48 21.71 17.73
CA SER A 199 -4.35 22.01 18.88
C SER A 199 -4.75 20.76 19.67
N LEU A 200 -4.91 19.61 19.04
CA LEU A 200 -5.21 18.34 19.70
C LEU A 200 -4.02 17.84 20.54
N LEU A 201 -2.80 18.01 20.01
CA LEU A 201 -1.57 17.63 20.74
C LEU A 201 -1.32 18.57 21.92
N GLU A 202 -1.57 19.88 21.74
CA GLU A 202 -1.46 20.89 22.79
C GLU A 202 -2.45 20.64 23.93
N ALA A 203 -3.71 20.34 23.61
CA ALA A 203 -4.71 19.98 24.62
C ALA A 203 -4.27 18.75 25.42
N ALA A 204 -3.78 17.71 24.76
CA ALA A 204 -3.29 16.52 25.45
C ALA A 204 -2.07 16.79 26.37
N ARG A 205 -1.18 17.74 25.98
CA ARG A 205 -0.06 18.19 26.84
C ARG A 205 -0.56 18.96 28.06
N VAL A 206 -1.55 19.82 27.88
CA VAL A 206 -2.20 20.53 29.02
C VAL A 206 -2.85 19.56 30.01
N ASP A 207 -3.43 18.46 29.49
CA ASP A 207 -3.97 17.37 30.31
C ASP A 207 -2.86 16.49 30.96
N GLY A 208 -1.59 16.86 30.83
CA GLY A 208 -0.46 16.19 31.50
C GLY A 208 0.00 14.90 30.78
N ALA A 209 -0.41 14.64 29.54
CA ALA A 209 0.07 13.48 28.78
C ALA A 209 1.49 13.73 28.28
N ASN A 210 2.37 12.74 28.45
CA ASN A 210 3.70 12.75 27.85
C ASN A 210 3.63 12.37 26.36
N GLU A 211 4.70 12.65 25.59
CA GLU A 211 4.74 12.42 24.14
C GLU A 211 4.47 10.97 23.74
N PHE A 212 4.93 9.98 24.52
CA PHE A 212 4.63 8.57 24.25
C PHE A 212 3.14 8.28 24.40
N ARG A 213 2.51 8.79 25.45
CA ARG A 213 1.06 8.62 25.66
C ARG A 213 0.27 9.32 24.56
N ILE A 214 0.68 10.52 24.15
CA ILE A 214 0.07 11.25 23.04
C ILE A 214 0.18 10.42 21.74
N PHE A 215 1.37 9.89 21.44
CA PHE A 215 1.56 9.07 20.25
C PHE A 215 0.65 7.84 20.23
N PHE A 216 0.68 7.00 21.28
CA PHE A 216 -0.05 5.74 21.29
C PHE A 216 -1.57 5.90 21.47
N SER A 217 -2.01 6.88 22.27
CA SER A 217 -3.43 7.03 22.63
C SER A 217 -4.20 7.95 21.69
N VAL A 218 -3.54 8.97 21.10
CA VAL A 218 -4.16 9.99 20.27
C VAL A 218 -3.72 9.87 18.82
N ALA A 219 -2.41 10.04 18.56
CA ALA A 219 -1.89 10.16 17.21
C ALA A 219 -2.06 8.87 16.40
N LEU A 220 -1.75 7.70 16.97
CA LEU A 220 -1.78 6.43 16.26
C LEU A 220 -3.17 6.09 15.70
N ARG A 221 -4.24 6.47 16.40
CA ARG A 221 -5.62 6.28 15.91
C ARG A 221 -5.90 7.11 14.66
N LEU A 222 -5.41 8.34 14.62
CA LEU A 222 -5.57 9.23 13.47
C LEU A 222 -4.64 8.82 12.31
N LEU A 223 -3.52 8.19 12.62
CA LEU A 223 -2.55 7.71 11.64
C LEU A 223 -2.89 6.33 11.05
N ALA A 224 -3.91 5.63 11.57
CA ALA A 224 -4.26 4.28 11.16
C ALA A 224 -4.44 4.12 9.63
N PRO A 225 -5.12 5.02 8.88
CA PRO A 225 -5.22 4.87 7.43
C PRO A 225 -3.87 5.00 6.71
N GLY A 226 -3.01 5.93 7.15
CA GLY A 226 -1.65 6.07 6.64
C GLY A 226 -0.79 4.84 6.94
N PHE A 227 -0.87 4.32 8.18
CA PHE A 227 -0.21 3.08 8.59
C PHE A 227 -0.58 1.91 7.67
N VAL A 228 -1.89 1.70 7.40
CA VAL A 228 -2.35 0.63 6.52
C VAL A 228 -1.84 0.82 5.09
N THR A 229 -1.74 2.06 4.63
CA THR A 229 -1.16 2.36 3.30
C THR A 229 0.31 1.93 3.24
N VAL A 230 1.12 2.31 4.22
CA VAL A 230 2.55 1.90 4.28
C VAL A 230 2.68 0.39 4.45
N LEU A 231 1.85 -0.22 5.31
CA LEU A 231 1.78 -1.67 5.49
C LEU A 231 1.54 -2.38 4.16
N LEU A 232 0.57 -1.93 3.38
CA LEU A 232 0.26 -2.53 2.09
C LEU A 232 1.44 -2.43 1.12
N PHE A 233 2.07 -1.25 1.01
CA PHE A 233 3.24 -1.07 0.15
C PHE A 233 4.42 -1.94 0.58
N ALA A 234 4.72 -1.99 1.88
CA ALA A 234 5.82 -2.78 2.41
C ALA A 234 5.57 -4.29 2.26
N LEU A 235 4.33 -4.74 2.49
CA LEU A 235 3.92 -6.12 2.29
C LEU A 235 4.08 -6.54 0.83
N VAL A 236 3.57 -5.75 -0.12
CA VAL A 236 3.70 -6.03 -1.55
C VAL A 236 5.16 -6.01 -2.00
N ALA A 237 5.95 -5.05 -1.51
CA ALA A 237 7.38 -4.95 -1.84
C ALA A 237 8.16 -6.18 -1.35
N THR A 238 7.90 -6.65 -0.12
CA THR A 238 8.55 -7.84 0.43
C THR A 238 8.06 -9.11 -0.25
N TRP A 239 6.76 -9.22 -0.54
CA TRP A 239 6.18 -10.35 -1.27
C TRP A 239 6.82 -10.58 -2.62
N ASN A 240 7.07 -9.51 -3.37
CA ASN A 240 7.67 -9.57 -4.70
C ASN A 240 9.21 -9.50 -4.68
N ASN A 241 9.83 -9.45 -3.48
CA ASN A 241 11.28 -9.35 -3.39
C ASN A 241 11.93 -10.65 -3.85
N TYR A 242 12.73 -10.56 -4.90
CA TYR A 242 13.47 -11.67 -5.47
C TYR A 242 14.99 -11.51 -5.27
N PHE A 243 15.50 -10.32 -5.58
CA PHE A 243 16.93 -10.11 -5.74
C PHE A 243 17.69 -10.20 -4.42
N LEU A 244 17.18 -9.59 -3.35
CA LEU A 244 17.82 -9.65 -2.04
C LEU A 244 17.81 -11.08 -1.47
N PRO A 245 16.69 -11.81 -1.41
CA PRO A 245 16.69 -13.20 -0.97
C PRO A 245 17.59 -14.11 -1.81
N LEU A 246 17.66 -13.89 -3.13
CA LEU A 246 18.52 -14.68 -4.02
C LEU A 246 20.00 -14.59 -3.66
N ILE A 247 20.45 -13.41 -3.19
CA ILE A 247 21.85 -13.17 -2.80
C ILE A 247 22.10 -13.62 -1.35
N MET A 248 21.11 -13.46 -0.48
CA MET A 248 21.25 -13.65 0.96
C MET A 248 21.05 -15.09 1.42
N LEU A 249 20.27 -15.89 0.69
CA LEU A 249 19.84 -17.22 1.09
C LEU A 249 20.47 -18.28 0.17
N ASN A 250 20.94 -19.38 0.76
CA ASN A 250 21.50 -20.52 0.05
C ASN A 250 20.68 -21.81 0.30
N SER A 251 20.09 -21.93 1.49
CA SER A 251 19.34 -23.11 1.92
C SER A 251 17.91 -23.05 1.41
N PRO A 252 17.44 -24.05 0.64
CA PRO A 252 16.11 -24.06 0.04
C PRO A 252 14.96 -23.92 1.05
N GLU A 253 15.15 -24.36 2.28
CA GLU A 253 14.16 -24.26 3.35
C GLU A 253 13.83 -22.81 3.75
N TYR A 254 14.73 -21.85 3.50
CA TYR A 254 14.52 -20.42 3.79
C TYR A 254 14.06 -19.62 2.58
N PHE A 255 13.99 -20.23 1.39
CA PHE A 255 13.60 -19.48 0.20
C PHE A 255 12.18 -18.93 0.30
N PRO A 256 11.94 -17.69 -0.15
CA PRO A 256 10.60 -17.23 -0.49
C PRO A 256 10.15 -17.82 -1.83
N LEU A 257 8.86 -17.77 -2.13
CA LEU A 257 8.26 -18.25 -3.38
C LEU A 257 8.96 -17.71 -4.64
N THR A 258 9.36 -16.44 -4.62
CA THR A 258 10.02 -15.79 -5.76
C THR A 258 11.33 -16.49 -6.14
N VAL A 259 12.15 -16.87 -5.16
CA VAL A 259 13.42 -17.59 -5.38
C VAL A 259 13.13 -19.05 -5.72
N GLY A 260 12.24 -19.71 -4.99
CA GLY A 260 11.94 -21.13 -5.20
C GLY A 260 11.34 -21.40 -6.60
N LEU A 261 10.36 -20.61 -7.03
CA LEU A 261 9.78 -20.73 -8.36
C LEU A 261 10.77 -20.40 -9.46
N ALA A 262 11.66 -19.43 -9.27
CA ALA A 262 12.73 -19.13 -10.21
C ALA A 262 13.73 -20.27 -10.32
N GLN A 263 14.03 -20.97 -9.22
CA GLN A 263 14.87 -22.16 -9.23
C GLN A 263 14.23 -23.32 -10.01
N TRP A 264 12.93 -23.57 -9.81
CA TRP A 264 12.19 -24.55 -10.62
C TRP A 264 12.18 -24.18 -12.11
N GLN A 265 11.98 -22.90 -12.42
CA GLN A 265 12.02 -22.42 -13.80
C GLN A 265 13.42 -22.64 -14.44
N ALA A 266 14.49 -22.32 -13.73
CA ALA A 266 15.85 -22.52 -14.20
C ALA A 266 16.15 -24.02 -14.45
N THR A 267 15.70 -24.90 -13.57
CA THR A 267 15.81 -26.35 -13.71
C THR A 267 15.06 -26.86 -14.95
N SER A 268 13.83 -26.35 -15.17
CA SER A 268 13.03 -26.69 -16.36
C SER A 268 13.68 -26.24 -17.66
N ALA A 269 14.31 -25.07 -17.67
CA ALA A 269 14.95 -24.49 -18.83
C ALA A 269 16.31 -25.16 -19.17
N ALA A 270 16.97 -25.76 -18.18
CA ALA A 270 18.28 -26.41 -18.37
C ALA A 270 18.24 -27.73 -19.19
N GLY A 271 17.06 -28.17 -19.63
CA GLY A 271 16.91 -29.27 -20.58
C GLY A 271 17.31 -30.64 -20.05
N SER A 272 17.47 -30.82 -18.75
CA SER A 272 17.67 -32.15 -18.14
C SER A 272 16.36 -32.95 -18.24
N GLY A 273 16.21 -33.71 -19.29
CA GLY A 273 15.02 -34.32 -19.93
C GLY A 273 14.06 -35.16 -19.08
N SER A 274 14.07 -35.03 -17.77
CA SER A 274 13.19 -35.80 -16.89
C SER A 274 12.21 -34.97 -16.04
N GLN A 275 12.33 -33.62 -16.01
CA GLN A 275 11.46 -32.81 -15.17
C GLN A 275 11.06 -31.49 -15.85
N ALA A 276 10.10 -31.57 -16.75
CA ALA A 276 9.45 -30.37 -17.26
C ALA A 276 8.56 -29.77 -16.14
N LEU A 277 9.12 -28.86 -15.33
CA LEU A 277 8.41 -28.25 -14.20
C LEU A 277 7.59 -27.00 -14.58
N PHE A 278 7.44 -26.71 -15.89
CA PHE A 278 6.77 -25.47 -16.34
C PHE A 278 5.31 -25.37 -15.84
N SER A 279 4.54 -26.46 -15.91
CA SER A 279 3.17 -26.47 -15.41
C SER A 279 3.12 -26.20 -13.89
N MET A 280 4.10 -26.73 -13.13
CA MET A 280 4.22 -26.49 -11.70
C MET A 280 4.62 -25.04 -11.38
N VAL A 281 5.56 -24.46 -12.14
CA VAL A 281 5.94 -23.03 -11.98
C VAL A 281 4.74 -22.13 -12.24
N ILE A 282 4.00 -22.38 -13.32
CA ILE A 282 2.82 -21.59 -13.69
C ILE A 282 1.72 -21.74 -12.64
N THR A 283 1.42 -22.98 -12.22
CA THR A 283 0.40 -23.26 -11.22
C THR A 283 0.81 -22.72 -9.85
N GLY A 284 2.06 -22.87 -9.45
CA GLY A 284 2.60 -22.29 -8.23
C GLY A 284 2.55 -20.76 -8.23
N SER A 285 2.83 -20.13 -9.38
CA SER A 285 2.69 -18.69 -9.55
C SER A 285 1.22 -18.25 -9.40
N LEU A 286 0.27 -18.98 -9.98
CA LEU A 286 -1.16 -18.69 -9.80
C LEU A 286 -1.58 -18.78 -8.33
N VAL A 287 -1.18 -19.85 -7.63
CA VAL A 287 -1.48 -20.04 -6.21
C VAL A 287 -0.85 -18.93 -5.36
N SER A 288 0.34 -18.46 -5.72
CA SER A 288 1.04 -17.37 -5.00
C SER A 288 0.31 -16.03 -5.04
N LEU A 289 -0.60 -15.81 -6.00
CA LEU A 289 -1.41 -14.59 -6.06
C LEU A 289 -2.52 -14.56 -5.00
N ILE A 290 -3.01 -15.73 -4.57
CA ILE A 290 -4.19 -15.84 -3.69
C ILE A 290 -3.98 -15.08 -2.37
N PRO A 291 -2.91 -15.32 -1.58
CA PRO A 291 -2.71 -14.61 -0.31
C PRO A 291 -2.56 -13.10 -0.51
N LEU A 292 -1.91 -12.67 -1.60
CA LEU A 292 -1.72 -11.25 -1.90
C LEU A 292 -3.05 -10.57 -2.24
N VAL A 293 -3.89 -11.21 -3.08
CA VAL A 293 -5.24 -10.71 -3.41
C VAL A 293 -6.11 -10.64 -2.15
N VAL A 294 -6.07 -11.67 -1.31
CA VAL A 294 -6.78 -11.71 -0.03
C VAL A 294 -6.34 -10.55 0.88
N ALA A 295 -5.03 -10.37 1.05
CA ALA A 295 -4.48 -9.27 1.85
C ALA A 295 -4.95 -7.90 1.29
N PHE A 296 -4.90 -7.71 -0.04
CA PHE A 296 -5.37 -6.49 -0.69
C PHE A 296 -6.86 -6.23 -0.43
N LEU A 297 -7.72 -7.25 -0.59
CA LEU A 297 -9.17 -7.12 -0.37
C LEU A 297 -9.52 -6.75 1.08
N PHE A 298 -8.75 -7.25 2.05
CA PHE A 298 -8.92 -6.86 3.46
C PHE A 298 -8.43 -5.44 3.75
N LEU A 299 -7.32 -5.02 3.15
CA LEU A 299 -6.68 -3.73 3.44
C LEU A 299 -7.28 -2.57 2.63
N GLN A 300 -7.85 -2.81 1.45
CA GLN A 300 -8.38 -1.77 0.55
C GLN A 300 -9.42 -0.84 1.20
N ARG A 301 -10.26 -1.38 2.08
CA ARG A 301 -11.30 -0.60 2.79
C ARG A 301 -10.72 0.53 3.67
N TYR A 302 -9.53 0.31 4.21
CA TYR A 302 -8.85 1.31 5.03
C TYR A 302 -8.12 2.34 4.18
N TRP A 303 -7.65 1.94 3.00
CA TRP A 303 -6.94 2.82 2.07
C TRP A 303 -7.87 3.85 1.42
N GLN A 304 -9.07 3.44 1.01
CA GLN A 304 -10.06 4.33 0.37
C GLN A 304 -10.51 5.48 1.29
N SER A 305 -10.59 5.26 2.60
CA SER A 305 -10.94 6.30 3.57
C SER A 305 -9.85 7.38 3.73
N GLY A 306 -8.57 7.01 3.57
CA GLY A 306 -7.44 7.94 3.70
C GLY A 306 -7.26 8.89 2.50
N LEU A 307 -7.60 8.45 1.29
CA LEU A 307 -7.51 9.28 0.08
C LEU A 307 -8.64 10.32 -0.02
N ALA A 308 -9.82 10.00 0.52
CA ALA A 308 -10.97 10.90 0.48
C ALA A 308 -10.78 12.16 1.35
N THR A 309 -10.04 12.07 2.44
CA THR A 309 -9.77 13.22 3.34
C THR A 309 -8.73 14.18 2.78
N GLY A 310 -7.87 13.77 1.86
CA GLY A 310 -6.88 14.64 1.20
C GLY A 310 -7.39 15.41 -0.01
N GLY A 311 -8.56 15.03 -0.57
CA GLY A 311 -9.11 15.59 -1.81
C GLY A 311 -10.12 16.74 -1.61
N VAL A 312 -10.56 17.02 -0.41
CA VAL A 312 -11.55 18.09 -0.12
C VAL A 312 -10.87 19.21 0.65
N LYS A 313 -10.09 20.02 -0.06
CA LYS A 313 -9.85 21.41 0.36
C LYS A 313 -11.07 22.23 -0.06
N GLN A 314 -11.92 22.58 0.90
CA GLN A 314 -12.84 23.70 0.76
C GLN A 314 -12.10 24.99 1.00
#